data_e800a9f809ed331ffa858afbcea359df
#
_entry.id   e800a9f809ed331ffa858afbcea359df
#
_cell.length_a   1.000
_cell.length_b   1.000
_cell.length_c   1.000
_cell.angle_alpha   90.00
_cell.angle_beta   90.00
_cell.angle_gamma   90.00
#
_symmetry.space_group_name_H-M   'P 1'
#
loop_
_entity.id
_entity.type
_entity.pdbx_description
1 polymer ?
#
loop_
_entity_poly.entity_id
_entity_poly.type
_entity_poly.pdbx_seq_one_letter_code
_entity_poly.pdbx_strand_id
1 'polypeptide(L)'
;DRLDYTKGIKQRLRAFGELVISGELDPDKVAFLQVATPSRERVEEYQILRDEIDRIVGRINGEVGRIGRQPITYLHTHYPRTEMAAMYSAADVMVVSPLRDGMNLVAKEYVACRSNSDGALVLSEFTGAYLELREWVYSINPYDINGMKAMMKQAASDSDDEHRRRMAGLREQVFSHDIDRWAASFLDDLTGTPRHDMERCES
;
A
#
# COMPACT_ATOMS: atom_id res chain seq x y z
N ASP A 1 4.33 0.04 -7.14
CA ASP A 1 5.74 -0.07 -6.67
C ASP A 1 6.69 -0.44 -7.80
N ARG A 2 8.00 -0.17 -7.61
CA ARG A 2 9.04 -0.80 -8.43
C ARG A 2 9.14 -2.28 -8.10
N LEU A 3 9.56 -3.09 -9.07
CA LEU A 3 9.97 -4.47 -8.80
C LEU A 3 11.26 -4.43 -7.97
N ASP A 4 11.14 -4.64 -6.67
CA ASP A 4 12.25 -4.57 -5.71
C ASP A 4 11.97 -5.51 -4.53
N TYR A 5 12.98 -6.25 -4.08
CA TYR A 5 12.84 -7.22 -2.99
C TYR A 5 12.45 -6.57 -1.65
N THR A 6 12.76 -5.27 -1.46
CA THR A 6 12.37 -4.54 -0.25
C THR A 6 10.89 -4.20 -0.19
N LYS A 7 10.16 -4.29 -1.32
CA LYS A 7 8.76 -3.85 -1.41
C LYS A 7 7.73 -4.88 -0.94
N GLY A 8 8.17 -6.07 -0.50
CA GLY A 8 7.30 -7.08 0.07
C GLY A 8 6.22 -7.61 -0.88
N ILE A 9 6.49 -7.60 -2.21
CA ILE A 9 5.52 -8.05 -3.23
C ILE A 9 5.16 -9.50 -3.03
N LYS A 10 6.13 -10.37 -2.79
CA LYS A 10 5.89 -11.81 -2.54
C LYS A 10 4.99 -12.03 -1.32
N GLN A 11 5.22 -11.27 -0.25
CA GLN A 11 4.49 -11.38 1.01
C GLN A 11 3.01 -11.04 0.82
N ARG A 12 2.70 -9.89 0.16
CA ARG A 12 1.29 -9.49 -0.06
C ARG A 12 0.57 -10.40 -1.05
N LEU A 13 1.25 -10.87 -2.10
CA LEU A 13 0.66 -11.83 -3.03
C LEU A 13 0.40 -13.18 -2.35
N ARG A 14 1.30 -13.64 -1.49
CA ARG A 14 1.11 -14.84 -0.69
C ARG A 14 -0.07 -14.70 0.27
N ALA A 15 -0.11 -13.61 1.05
CA ALA A 15 -1.20 -13.35 1.99
C ALA A 15 -2.56 -13.31 1.28
N PHE A 16 -2.67 -12.59 0.16
CA PHE A 16 -3.88 -12.55 -0.65
C PHE A 16 -4.23 -13.94 -1.23
N GLY A 17 -3.24 -14.63 -1.78
CA GLY A 17 -3.44 -15.97 -2.35
C GLY A 17 -3.98 -16.97 -1.33
N GLU A 18 -3.42 -17.00 -0.11
CA GLU A 18 -3.91 -17.84 0.97
C GLU A 18 -5.36 -17.52 1.35
N LEU A 19 -5.76 -16.23 1.36
CA LEU A 19 -7.13 -15.79 1.65
C LEU A 19 -8.13 -16.27 0.60
N VAL A 20 -7.79 -16.19 -0.68
CA VAL A 20 -8.71 -16.63 -1.75
C VAL A 20 -8.74 -18.16 -1.91
N ILE A 21 -7.62 -18.84 -1.70
CA ILE A 21 -7.54 -20.30 -1.77
C ILE A 21 -8.29 -20.93 -0.58
N SER A 22 -8.20 -20.37 0.62
CA SER A 22 -8.95 -20.86 1.78
C SER A 22 -10.44 -20.51 1.75
N GLY A 23 -10.87 -19.66 0.81
CA GLY A 23 -12.25 -19.16 0.73
C GLY A 23 -12.60 -18.10 1.78
N GLU A 24 -11.60 -17.56 2.48
CA GLU A 24 -11.80 -16.45 3.42
C GLU A 24 -12.13 -15.12 2.72
N LEU A 25 -11.67 -14.95 1.48
CA LEU A 25 -12.13 -13.98 0.53
C LEU A 25 -12.68 -14.69 -0.71
N ASP A 26 -13.85 -14.27 -1.16
CA ASP A 26 -14.49 -14.81 -2.35
C ASP A 26 -13.78 -14.32 -3.62
N PRO A 27 -13.10 -15.20 -4.40
CA PRO A 27 -12.37 -14.81 -5.60
C PRO A 27 -13.28 -14.24 -6.69
N ASP A 28 -14.60 -14.41 -6.59
CA ASP A 28 -15.57 -13.81 -7.50
C ASP A 28 -15.96 -12.37 -7.10
N LYS A 29 -15.57 -11.91 -5.91
CA LYS A 29 -15.88 -10.57 -5.40
C LYS A 29 -14.66 -9.67 -5.23
N VAL A 30 -13.46 -10.26 -5.23
CA VAL A 30 -12.22 -9.51 -5.04
C VAL A 30 -11.28 -9.69 -6.25
N ALA A 31 -10.49 -8.66 -6.52
CA ALA A 31 -9.41 -8.72 -7.50
C ALA A 31 -8.18 -7.99 -6.95
N PHE A 32 -7.02 -8.60 -7.11
CA PHE A 32 -5.75 -8.00 -6.72
C PHE A 32 -5.00 -7.51 -7.96
N LEU A 33 -4.86 -6.18 -8.10
CA LEU A 33 -4.05 -5.58 -9.14
C LEU A 33 -2.63 -5.30 -8.61
N GLN A 34 -1.63 -6.00 -9.15
CA GLN A 34 -0.23 -5.78 -8.83
C GLN A 34 0.49 -5.13 -10.01
N VAL A 35 0.78 -3.84 -9.89
CA VAL A 35 1.69 -3.16 -10.81
C VAL A 35 3.10 -3.21 -10.22
N ALA A 36 4.05 -3.76 -10.97
CA ALA A 36 5.47 -3.82 -10.63
C ALA A 36 6.28 -3.16 -11.74
N THR A 37 6.67 -1.91 -11.54
CA THR A 37 7.48 -1.19 -12.52
C THR A 37 8.87 -1.82 -12.64
N PRO A 38 9.34 -2.13 -13.86
CA PRO A 38 10.67 -2.70 -14.10
C PRO A 38 11.77 -1.87 -13.42
N SER A 39 12.69 -2.56 -12.77
CA SER A 39 13.84 -1.96 -12.08
C SER A 39 15.01 -2.91 -12.12
N ARG A 40 16.22 -2.41 -12.42
CA ARG A 40 17.49 -3.16 -12.36
C ARG A 40 17.44 -4.53 -13.06
N GLU A 41 16.77 -4.64 -14.22
CA GLU A 41 16.48 -5.90 -14.93
C GLU A 41 17.72 -6.73 -15.31
N ARG A 42 18.93 -6.13 -15.30
CA ARG A 42 20.19 -6.81 -15.59
C ARG A 42 20.84 -7.45 -14.34
N VAL A 43 20.26 -7.26 -13.18
CA VAL A 43 20.77 -7.79 -11.91
C VAL A 43 20.07 -9.12 -11.63
N GLU A 44 20.82 -10.18 -11.43
CA GLU A 44 20.33 -11.56 -11.30
C GLU A 44 19.27 -11.72 -10.20
N GLU A 45 19.47 -11.09 -9.05
CA GLU A 45 18.52 -11.14 -7.91
C GLU A 45 17.14 -10.58 -8.28
N TYR A 46 17.09 -9.59 -9.19
CA TYR A 46 15.82 -9.02 -9.66
C TYR A 46 15.12 -9.92 -10.70
N GLN A 47 15.89 -10.66 -11.49
CA GLN A 47 15.35 -11.67 -12.40
C GLN A 47 14.76 -12.84 -11.60
N ILE A 48 15.48 -13.33 -10.60
CA ILE A 48 15.00 -14.36 -9.68
C ILE A 48 13.69 -13.91 -8.98
N LEU A 49 13.66 -12.68 -8.48
CA LEU A 49 12.47 -12.11 -7.84
C LEU A 49 11.27 -12.10 -8.79
N ARG A 50 11.48 -11.70 -10.05
CA ARG A 50 10.44 -11.70 -11.08
C ARG A 50 9.88 -13.11 -11.31
N ASP A 51 10.77 -14.08 -11.53
CA ASP A 51 10.38 -15.48 -11.77
C ASP A 51 9.62 -16.09 -10.58
N GLU A 52 9.97 -15.69 -9.36
CA GLU A 52 9.26 -16.11 -8.16
C GLU A 52 7.85 -15.50 -8.09
N ILE A 53 7.71 -14.21 -8.44
CA ILE A 53 6.41 -13.53 -8.49
C ILE A 53 5.53 -14.17 -9.57
N ASP A 54 6.07 -14.40 -10.77
CA ASP A 54 5.35 -15.04 -11.88
C ASP A 54 4.83 -16.42 -11.47
N ARG A 55 5.64 -17.23 -10.75
CA ARG A 55 5.23 -18.53 -10.21
C ARG A 55 4.13 -18.41 -9.16
N ILE A 56 4.22 -17.44 -8.23
CA ILE A 56 3.20 -17.21 -7.20
C ILE A 56 1.87 -16.84 -7.88
N VAL A 57 1.89 -15.87 -8.79
CA VAL A 57 0.70 -15.41 -9.52
C VAL A 57 0.09 -16.55 -10.35
N GLY A 58 0.92 -17.25 -11.13
CA GLY A 58 0.49 -18.38 -11.95
C GLY A 58 -0.16 -19.50 -11.13
N ARG A 59 0.43 -19.83 -9.97
CA ARG A 59 -0.13 -20.82 -9.04
C ARG A 59 -1.50 -20.40 -8.51
N ILE A 60 -1.62 -19.19 -7.96
CA ILE A 60 -2.88 -18.71 -7.36
C ILE A 60 -3.97 -18.62 -8.42
N ASN A 61 -3.67 -18.03 -9.58
CA ASN A 61 -4.61 -17.91 -10.69
C ASN A 61 -5.03 -19.28 -11.25
N GLY A 62 -4.12 -20.26 -11.27
CA GLY A 62 -4.43 -21.64 -11.71
C GLY A 62 -5.27 -22.41 -10.70
N GLU A 63 -5.16 -22.11 -9.39
CA GLU A 63 -5.84 -22.84 -8.32
C GLU A 63 -7.29 -22.35 -8.13
N VAL A 64 -7.55 -21.05 -8.22
CA VAL A 64 -8.88 -20.47 -7.95
C VAL A 64 -9.44 -19.62 -9.08
N GLY A 65 -8.67 -19.37 -10.13
CA GLY A 65 -9.11 -18.61 -11.29
C GLY A 65 -10.15 -19.36 -12.12
N ARG A 66 -10.95 -18.61 -12.87
CA ARG A 66 -11.94 -19.12 -13.82
C ARG A 66 -11.71 -18.54 -15.20
N ILE A 67 -12.29 -19.14 -16.23
CA ILE A 67 -12.22 -18.60 -17.59
C ILE A 67 -12.76 -17.16 -17.60
N GLY A 68 -11.91 -16.24 -18.06
CA GLY A 68 -12.23 -14.81 -18.12
C GLY A 68 -12.15 -14.07 -16.78
N ARG A 69 -11.79 -14.73 -15.66
CA ARG A 69 -11.66 -14.11 -14.35
C ARG A 69 -10.50 -14.68 -13.55
N GLN A 70 -9.49 -13.88 -13.37
CA GLN A 70 -8.33 -14.22 -12.56
C GLN A 70 -8.30 -13.33 -11.32
N PRO A 71 -8.11 -13.90 -10.11
CA PRO A 71 -8.06 -13.13 -8.87
C PRO A 71 -6.87 -12.17 -8.81
N ILE A 72 -5.76 -12.46 -9.50
CA ILE A 72 -4.58 -11.59 -9.55
C ILE A 72 -4.32 -11.16 -10.98
N THR A 73 -4.31 -9.84 -11.21
CA THR A 73 -3.78 -9.22 -12.43
C THR A 73 -2.39 -8.67 -12.11
N TYR A 74 -1.37 -9.26 -12.73
CA TYR A 74 0.02 -8.83 -12.56
C TYR A 74 0.52 -8.11 -13.81
N LEU A 75 0.98 -6.88 -13.63
CA LEU A 75 1.44 -6.00 -14.69
C LEU A 75 2.90 -5.60 -14.42
N HIS A 76 3.82 -6.13 -15.23
CA HIS A 76 5.24 -5.80 -15.18
C HIS A 76 5.57 -4.78 -16.26
N THR A 77 5.14 -3.53 -16.03
CA THR A 77 5.32 -2.43 -17.00
C THR A 77 5.30 -1.08 -16.29
N HIS A 78 5.64 -0.04 -17.04
CA HIS A 78 5.58 1.34 -16.56
C HIS A 78 4.29 2.01 -17.00
N TYR A 79 3.64 2.71 -16.07
CA TYR A 79 2.42 3.48 -16.32
C TYR A 79 2.66 4.97 -16.10
N PRO A 80 2.08 5.85 -16.92
CA PRO A 80 2.05 7.29 -16.68
C PRO A 80 1.35 7.63 -15.36
N ARG A 81 1.70 8.79 -14.77
CA ARG A 81 1.10 9.23 -13.50
C ARG A 81 -0.42 9.32 -13.53
N THR A 82 -1.00 9.74 -14.64
CA THR A 82 -2.45 9.84 -14.82
C THR A 82 -3.15 8.49 -14.76
N GLU A 83 -2.56 7.47 -15.36
CA GLU A 83 -3.10 6.10 -15.31
C GLU A 83 -2.93 5.50 -13.91
N MET A 84 -1.78 5.74 -13.26
CA MET A 84 -1.57 5.32 -11.87
C MET A 84 -2.58 5.99 -10.93
N ALA A 85 -2.85 7.28 -11.08
CA ALA A 85 -3.85 7.99 -10.29
C ALA A 85 -5.26 7.41 -10.51
N ALA A 86 -5.62 7.04 -11.74
CA ALA A 86 -6.88 6.37 -12.03
C ALA A 86 -6.98 4.99 -11.34
N MET A 87 -5.89 4.21 -11.34
CA MET A 87 -5.83 2.93 -10.62
C MET A 87 -5.97 3.11 -9.11
N TYR A 88 -5.31 4.13 -8.52
CA TYR A 88 -5.46 4.46 -7.10
C TYR A 88 -6.88 4.91 -6.76
N SER A 89 -7.50 5.70 -7.61
CA SER A 89 -8.89 6.14 -7.41
C SER A 89 -9.90 5.00 -7.52
N ALA A 90 -9.59 3.96 -8.28
CA ALA A 90 -10.46 2.79 -8.46
C ALA A 90 -10.26 1.70 -7.39
N ALA A 91 -9.15 1.75 -6.64
CA ALA A 91 -8.82 0.69 -5.68
C ALA A 91 -9.54 0.91 -4.34
N ASP A 92 -10.38 -0.02 -3.92
CA ASP A 92 -11.06 0.02 -2.61
C ASP A 92 -10.08 -0.18 -1.46
N VAL A 93 -9.08 -1.04 -1.64
CA VAL A 93 -8.04 -1.32 -0.65
C VAL A 93 -6.66 -1.21 -1.29
N MET A 94 -5.80 -0.40 -0.71
CA MET A 94 -4.39 -0.30 -1.11
C MET A 94 -3.51 -1.04 -0.13
N VAL A 95 -2.67 -1.97 -0.62
CA VAL A 95 -1.73 -2.73 0.21
C VAL A 95 -0.30 -2.29 -0.06
N VAL A 96 0.33 -1.70 0.93
CA VAL A 96 1.71 -1.21 0.91
C VAL A 96 2.50 -1.97 1.98
N SER A 97 3.29 -2.96 1.56
CA SER A 97 3.90 -3.97 2.44
C SER A 97 5.43 -4.05 2.35
N PRO A 98 6.19 -2.94 2.27
CA PRO A 98 7.62 -3.05 2.19
C PRO A 98 8.22 -3.66 3.47
N LEU A 99 9.29 -4.42 3.30
CA LEU A 99 10.09 -4.98 4.39
C LEU A 99 10.89 -3.89 5.10
N ARG A 100 11.25 -2.84 4.35
CA ARG A 100 11.88 -1.62 4.83
C ARG A 100 11.74 -0.53 3.77
N ASP A 101 11.31 0.66 4.19
CA ASP A 101 11.20 1.83 3.31
C ASP A 101 11.38 3.13 4.12
N GLY A 102 12.19 4.06 3.63
CA GLY A 102 12.48 5.31 4.35
C GLY A 102 11.27 6.27 4.43
N MET A 103 10.37 6.24 3.45
CA MET A 103 9.17 7.08 3.43
C MET A 103 7.97 6.30 2.88
N ASN A 104 7.96 5.93 1.62
CA ASN A 104 6.90 5.35 0.82
C ASN A 104 5.85 6.38 0.33
N LEU A 105 6.16 7.02 -0.79
CA LEU A 105 5.25 7.98 -1.42
C LEU A 105 3.98 7.32 -1.98
N VAL A 106 4.03 6.02 -2.35
CA VAL A 106 2.86 5.30 -2.91
C VAL A 106 1.69 5.31 -1.93
N ALA A 107 1.93 5.19 -0.63
CA ALA A 107 0.89 5.30 0.39
C ALA A 107 0.26 6.69 0.40
N LYS A 108 1.07 7.75 0.35
CA LYS A 108 0.58 9.14 0.32
C LYS A 108 -0.10 9.47 -1.01
N GLU A 109 0.40 8.97 -2.14
CA GLU A 109 -0.22 9.12 -3.47
C GLU A 109 -1.62 8.50 -3.51
N TYR A 110 -1.78 7.30 -2.97
CA TYR A 110 -3.10 6.66 -2.86
C TYR A 110 -4.07 7.53 -2.07
N VAL A 111 -3.70 7.96 -0.87
CA VAL A 111 -4.53 8.81 -0.02
C VAL A 111 -4.91 10.11 -0.73
N ALA A 112 -3.97 10.74 -1.43
CA ALA A 112 -4.23 11.97 -2.19
C ALA A 112 -5.24 11.76 -3.33
N CYS A 113 -5.24 10.57 -3.97
CA CYS A 113 -6.15 10.24 -5.06
C CYS A 113 -7.58 9.88 -4.59
N ARG A 114 -7.80 9.59 -3.29
CA ARG A 114 -9.11 9.23 -2.74
C ARG A 114 -9.94 10.47 -2.38
N SER A 115 -10.36 11.24 -3.42
CA SER A 115 -11.09 12.50 -3.25
C SER A 115 -12.44 12.36 -2.55
N ASN A 116 -13.09 11.20 -2.68
CA ASN A 116 -14.38 10.90 -2.03
C ASN A 116 -14.21 10.49 -0.55
N SER A 117 -12.99 10.52 -0.03
CA SER A 117 -12.66 10.07 1.34
C SER A 117 -13.18 8.66 1.65
N ASP A 118 -13.09 7.75 0.69
CA ASP A 118 -13.41 6.34 0.81
C ASP A 118 -12.17 5.47 0.61
N GLY A 119 -12.31 4.15 0.85
CA GLY A 119 -11.23 3.18 0.69
C GLY A 119 -10.34 3.02 1.93
N ALA A 120 -9.47 2.01 1.86
CA ALA A 120 -8.65 1.55 2.97
C ALA A 120 -7.16 1.48 2.60
N LEU A 121 -6.29 1.83 3.55
CA LEU A 121 -4.83 1.69 3.40
C LEU A 121 -4.31 0.65 4.39
N VAL A 122 -3.80 -0.47 3.86
CA VAL A 122 -3.04 -1.47 4.60
C VAL A 122 -1.56 -1.12 4.47
N LEU A 123 -0.90 -0.78 5.58
CA LEU A 123 0.45 -0.21 5.56
C LEU A 123 1.41 -0.95 6.50
N SER A 124 2.60 -1.27 5.97
CA SER A 124 3.68 -1.85 6.76
C SER A 124 4.20 -0.88 7.82
N GLU A 125 4.37 -1.39 9.05
CA GLU A 125 5.00 -0.66 10.16
C GLU A 125 6.47 -0.29 9.90
N PHE A 126 7.10 -0.89 8.89
CA PHE A 126 8.49 -0.61 8.49
C PHE A 126 8.63 0.47 7.41
N THR A 127 7.63 1.34 7.26
CA THR A 127 7.71 2.53 6.41
C THR A 127 7.83 3.80 7.24
N GLY A 128 8.58 4.80 6.74
CA GLY A 128 8.61 6.12 7.38
C GLY A 128 7.24 6.79 7.42
N ALA A 129 6.41 6.60 6.39
CA ALA A 129 5.04 7.09 6.36
C ALA A 129 4.16 6.51 7.48
N TYR A 130 4.48 5.34 8.01
CA TYR A 130 3.72 4.72 9.11
C TYR A 130 3.70 5.59 10.36
N LEU A 131 4.79 6.26 10.69
CA LEU A 131 4.86 7.12 11.88
C LEU A 131 3.81 8.24 11.87
N GLU A 132 3.49 8.75 10.68
CA GLU A 132 2.50 9.80 10.48
C GLU A 132 1.07 9.25 10.35
N LEU A 133 0.91 8.05 9.77
CA LEU A 133 -0.39 7.53 9.33
C LEU A 133 -0.97 6.42 10.21
N ARG A 134 -0.22 5.93 11.20
CA ARG A 134 -0.51 4.70 11.98
C ARG A 134 -1.90 4.66 12.64
N GLU A 135 -2.47 5.80 13.00
CA GLU A 135 -3.78 5.86 13.68
C GLU A 135 -4.94 5.50 12.74
N TRP A 136 -4.73 5.65 11.43
CA TRP A 136 -5.77 5.53 10.42
C TRP A 136 -5.60 4.36 9.46
N VAL A 137 -4.45 3.68 9.49
CA VAL A 137 -4.15 2.54 8.60
C VAL A 137 -4.51 1.20 9.23
N TYR A 138 -4.62 0.17 8.40
CA TYR A 138 -4.57 -1.21 8.84
C TYR A 138 -3.11 -1.63 8.90
N SER A 139 -2.58 -1.68 10.10
CA SER A 139 -1.14 -1.91 10.34
C SER A 139 -0.75 -3.35 10.09
N ILE A 140 0.33 -3.57 9.34
CA ILE A 140 0.85 -4.92 9.07
C ILE A 140 2.35 -5.01 9.33
N ASN A 141 2.74 -6.20 9.82
CA ASN A 141 4.12 -6.66 9.77
C ASN A 141 4.28 -7.59 8.56
N PRO A 142 5.07 -7.24 7.54
CA PRO A 142 5.21 -8.05 6.33
C PRO A 142 5.93 -9.40 6.55
N TYR A 143 6.51 -9.62 7.73
CA TYR A 143 7.09 -10.92 8.12
C TYR A 143 6.05 -11.83 8.79
N ASP A 144 4.89 -11.30 9.19
CA ASP A 144 3.76 -12.06 9.73
C ASP A 144 2.66 -12.20 8.68
N ILE A 145 2.68 -13.28 7.92
CA ILE A 145 1.68 -13.54 6.87
C ILE A 145 0.26 -13.67 7.46
N ASN A 146 0.11 -14.25 8.65
CA ASN A 146 -1.22 -14.38 9.27
C ASN A 146 -1.78 -13.04 9.72
N GLY A 147 -0.95 -12.17 10.32
CA GLY A 147 -1.32 -10.80 10.63
C GLY A 147 -1.66 -9.99 9.38
N MET A 148 -0.90 -10.15 8.30
CA MET A 148 -1.23 -9.53 7.00
C MET A 148 -2.59 -9.97 6.47
N LYS A 149 -2.88 -11.29 6.49
CA LYS A 149 -4.18 -11.85 6.10
C LYS A 149 -5.32 -11.25 6.91
N ALA A 150 -5.17 -11.21 8.23
CA ALA A 150 -6.19 -10.63 9.11
C ALA A 150 -6.51 -9.18 8.76
N MET A 151 -5.49 -8.35 8.59
CA MET A 151 -5.66 -6.93 8.28
C MET A 151 -6.17 -6.68 6.85
N MET A 152 -5.72 -7.46 5.86
CA MET A 152 -6.25 -7.39 4.50
C MET A 152 -7.73 -7.79 4.44
N LYS A 153 -8.12 -8.86 5.17
CA LYS A 153 -9.51 -9.29 5.28
C LYS A 153 -10.35 -8.23 5.97
N GLN A 154 -9.87 -7.67 7.09
CA GLN A 154 -10.55 -6.60 7.81
C GLN A 154 -10.75 -5.39 6.90
N ALA A 155 -9.69 -4.90 6.23
CA ALA A 155 -9.76 -3.78 5.29
C ALA A 155 -10.74 -4.02 4.13
N ALA A 156 -10.94 -5.27 3.71
CA ALA A 156 -11.90 -5.62 2.66
C ALA A 156 -13.35 -5.76 3.16
N SER A 157 -13.59 -5.88 4.47
CA SER A 157 -14.89 -6.18 5.06
C SER A 157 -15.43 -5.11 6.00
N ASP A 158 -14.62 -4.14 6.40
CA ASP A 158 -15.08 -3.03 7.25
C ASP A 158 -16.16 -2.20 6.53
N SER A 159 -16.96 -1.49 7.31
CA SER A 159 -18.05 -0.67 6.77
C SER A 159 -17.55 0.55 6.02
N ASP A 160 -18.38 1.05 5.10
CA ASP A 160 -18.10 2.31 4.39
C ASP A 160 -17.90 3.50 5.33
N ASP A 161 -18.58 3.51 6.50
CA ASP A 161 -18.41 4.57 7.50
C ASP A 161 -17.02 4.52 8.14
N GLU A 162 -16.53 3.32 8.45
CA GLU A 162 -15.17 3.15 8.99
C GLU A 162 -14.11 3.51 7.94
N HIS A 163 -14.30 3.13 6.68
CA HIS A 163 -13.42 3.54 5.59
C HIS A 163 -13.39 5.07 5.45
N ARG A 164 -14.57 5.73 5.48
CA ARG A 164 -14.64 7.20 5.41
C ARG A 164 -13.95 7.86 6.58
N ARG A 165 -14.17 7.37 7.80
CA ARG A 165 -13.53 7.90 9.01
C ARG A 165 -12.00 7.81 8.93
N ARG A 166 -11.47 6.64 8.56
CA ARG A 166 -10.04 6.42 8.42
C ARG A 166 -9.44 7.26 7.30
N MET A 167 -10.07 7.26 6.12
CA MET A 167 -9.56 8.02 4.99
C MET A 167 -9.59 9.52 5.24
N ALA A 168 -10.58 10.05 5.95
CA ALA A 168 -10.60 11.46 6.34
C ALA A 168 -9.37 11.83 7.18
N GLY A 169 -9.03 11.03 8.21
CA GLY A 169 -7.84 11.23 9.02
C GLY A 169 -6.53 11.09 8.23
N LEU A 170 -6.45 10.07 7.33
CA LEU A 170 -5.31 9.92 6.43
C LEU A 170 -5.10 11.14 5.54
N ARG A 171 -6.17 11.68 4.97
CA ARG A 171 -6.11 12.86 4.11
C ARG A 171 -5.70 14.10 4.89
N GLU A 172 -6.24 14.31 6.08
CA GLU A 172 -5.83 15.40 6.95
C GLU A 172 -4.32 15.36 7.22
N GLN A 173 -3.80 14.18 7.59
CA GLN A 173 -2.37 13.99 7.82
C GLN A 173 -1.53 14.26 6.57
N VAL A 174 -1.91 13.68 5.42
CA VAL A 174 -1.14 13.82 4.17
C VAL A 174 -1.11 15.28 3.69
N PHE A 175 -2.24 16.00 3.75
CA PHE A 175 -2.32 17.38 3.27
C PHE A 175 -1.78 18.41 4.26
N SER A 176 -1.76 18.11 5.56
CA SER A 176 -1.14 19.00 6.56
C SER A 176 0.38 18.81 6.68
N HIS A 177 0.94 17.70 6.13
CA HIS A 177 2.38 17.40 6.14
C HIS A 177 2.93 17.40 4.72
N ASP A 178 2.77 18.51 4.03
CA ASP A 178 3.23 18.72 2.66
C ASP A 178 4.75 18.99 2.58
N ILE A 179 5.22 19.24 1.36
CA ILE A 179 6.63 19.49 1.09
C ILE A 179 7.14 20.78 1.75
N ASP A 180 6.29 21.79 1.87
CA ASP A 180 6.68 23.09 2.45
C ASP A 180 6.91 22.94 3.96
N ARG A 181 6.04 22.21 4.65
CA ARG A 181 6.23 21.89 6.06
C ARG A 181 7.46 21.00 6.29
N TRP A 182 7.67 20.00 5.42
CA TRP A 182 8.87 19.18 5.51
C TRP A 182 10.15 20.01 5.33
N ALA A 183 10.17 20.89 4.32
CA ALA A 183 11.32 21.77 4.06
C ALA A 183 11.59 22.73 5.22
N ALA A 184 10.54 23.32 5.78
CA ALA A 184 10.65 24.21 6.95
C ALA A 184 11.24 23.45 8.16
N SER A 185 10.69 22.26 8.48
CA SER A 185 11.20 21.42 9.57
C SER A 185 12.65 21.01 9.39
N PHE A 186 13.04 20.66 8.15
CA PHE A 186 14.41 20.30 7.83
C PHE A 186 15.37 21.50 8.02
N LEU A 187 14.98 22.70 7.58
CA LEU A 187 15.77 23.92 7.74
C LEU A 187 15.89 24.32 9.21
N ASP A 188 14.82 24.20 10.00
CA ASP A 188 14.83 24.48 11.44
C ASP A 188 15.80 23.54 12.17
N ASP A 189 15.75 22.23 11.88
CA ASP A 189 16.67 21.26 12.44
C ASP A 189 18.13 21.54 12.02
N LEU A 190 18.37 21.96 10.78
CA LEU A 190 19.69 22.27 10.26
C LEU A 190 20.30 23.53 10.88
N THR A 191 19.47 24.55 11.14
CA THR A 191 19.90 25.83 11.71
C THR A 191 19.95 25.82 13.22
N GLY A 192 19.53 24.75 13.88
CA GLY A 192 19.46 24.61 15.33
C GLY A 192 18.43 25.52 15.98
N THR A 193 17.45 25.99 15.21
CA THR A 193 16.34 26.81 15.72
C THR A 193 15.41 25.89 16.56
N PRO A 194 15.14 26.23 17.84
CA PRO A 194 14.22 25.42 18.65
C PRO A 194 12.84 25.36 17.99
N ARG A 195 12.25 24.18 17.92
CA ARG A 195 10.86 24.00 17.46
C ARG A 195 9.97 24.86 18.35
N HIS A 196 9.36 25.90 17.78
CA HIS A 196 8.22 26.53 18.38
C HIS A 196 7.07 25.53 18.29
N ASP A 197 6.81 24.81 19.38
CA ASP A 197 5.56 24.12 19.57
C ASP A 197 4.45 25.15 19.36
N MET A 198 3.75 25.05 18.24
CA MET A 198 2.49 25.79 18.09
C MET A 198 1.51 25.16 19.08
N GLU A 199 1.55 25.70 20.29
CA GLU A 199 0.59 25.43 21.33
C GLU A 199 -0.81 25.61 20.78
N ARG A 200 -1.61 24.61 21.05
CA ARG A 200 -3.06 24.60 20.90
C ARG A 200 -3.62 25.95 21.35
N CYS A 201 -4.24 26.69 20.45
CA CYS A 201 -5.24 27.67 20.85
C CYS A 201 -6.45 26.91 21.40
N GLU A 202 -6.47 26.69 22.71
CA GLU A 202 -7.70 26.52 23.47
C GLU A 202 -8.33 27.90 23.63
N SER A 203 -9.50 28.09 23.06
CA SER A 203 -10.59 28.94 23.58
C SER A 203 -11.84 28.73 22.76
#